data_bc9377faffbc2600c561ec813aed5690
#
_entry.id   bc9377faffbc2600c561ec813aed5690
#
_cell.length_a   1.000
_cell.length_b   1.000
_cell.length_c   1.000
_cell.angle_alpha   90.00
_cell.angle_beta   90.00
_cell.angle_gamma   90.00
#
_symmetry.space_group_name_H-M   'P 1'
#
loop_
_entity.id
_entity.type
_entity.pdbx_description
1 polymer ?
#
loop_
_entity_poly.entity_id
_entity_poly.type
_entity_poly.pdbx_seq_one_letter_code
_entity_poly.pdbx_strand_id
1 'polypeptide(L)'
;IDVQSQLAKNIVTQSTSTVSSRLSYLRQNKNSQNLSKNNIKLDFGNTILTSLTNELLAKNDKSIIPDNWSSWSEGSISSSKIGDSLGSSSSETDAQALAFGFDTKLNDNDLLGFAVQYGKSDTDIGSSGSTTDSENINLSVYRTRPLDDDNFIEGMFGVGLIESDLVRVSGSNTLTGSRNGTQIFGSINYGKTIDKGDFNLTPIGRLDLGYTELDAYKETGTDALS
;
A
#
# COMPACT_ATOMS: atom_id res chain seq x y z
N ILE A 1 4.63 -21.60 -3.34
CA ILE A 1 5.65 -20.66 -2.75
C ILE A 1 5.72 -19.40 -3.61
N ASP A 2 5.64 -19.51 -4.92
CA ASP A 2 5.87 -18.39 -5.84
C ASP A 2 4.74 -17.34 -5.79
N VAL A 3 3.48 -17.75 -5.78
CA VAL A 3 2.30 -16.85 -5.72
C VAL A 3 2.30 -16.02 -4.43
N GLN A 4 2.63 -16.62 -3.28
CA GLN A 4 2.68 -15.89 -2.01
C GLN A 4 3.84 -14.89 -1.93
N SER A 5 4.99 -15.24 -2.52
CA SER A 5 6.11 -14.30 -2.65
C SER A 5 5.74 -13.12 -3.56
N GLN A 6 4.99 -13.39 -4.62
CA GLN A 6 4.50 -12.35 -5.52
C GLN A 6 3.47 -11.45 -4.84
N LEU A 7 2.55 -12.04 -4.08
CA LEU A 7 1.58 -11.27 -3.27
C LEU A 7 2.30 -10.32 -2.29
N ALA A 8 3.24 -10.84 -1.51
CA ALA A 8 4.02 -10.03 -0.58
C ALA A 8 4.74 -8.87 -1.27
N LYS A 9 5.34 -9.12 -2.44
CA LYS A 9 5.97 -8.08 -3.27
C LYS A 9 4.97 -7.06 -3.78
N ASN A 10 3.78 -7.48 -4.22
CA ASN A 10 2.74 -6.59 -4.70
C ASN A 10 2.25 -5.66 -3.58
N ILE A 11 2.08 -6.17 -2.36
CA ILE A 11 1.70 -5.36 -1.19
C ILE A 11 2.76 -4.30 -0.88
N VAL A 12 4.06 -4.66 -0.86
CA VAL A 12 5.15 -3.69 -0.69
C VAL A 12 5.10 -2.62 -1.78
N THR A 13 5.01 -3.03 -3.04
CA THR A 13 4.98 -2.11 -4.18
C THR A 13 3.78 -1.16 -4.10
N GLN A 14 2.61 -1.67 -3.77
CA GLN A 14 1.39 -0.86 -3.64
C GLN A 14 1.54 0.17 -2.51
N SER A 15 2.03 -0.25 -1.34
CA SER A 15 2.20 0.62 -0.17
C SER A 15 3.25 1.70 -0.41
N THR A 16 4.38 1.34 -1.01
CA THR A 16 5.44 2.31 -1.33
C THR A 16 5.04 3.25 -2.47
N SER A 17 4.26 2.78 -3.44
CA SER A 17 3.76 3.61 -4.55
C SER A 17 2.77 4.67 -4.09
N THR A 18 1.85 4.33 -3.19
CA THR A 18 0.86 5.26 -2.65
C THR A 18 1.51 6.45 -1.95
N VAL A 19 2.47 6.20 -1.05
CA VAL A 19 3.20 7.29 -0.39
C VAL A 19 4.06 8.08 -1.39
N SER A 20 4.69 7.41 -2.36
CA SER A 20 5.47 8.10 -3.40
C SER A 20 4.59 8.98 -4.29
N SER A 21 3.36 8.58 -4.58
CA SER A 21 2.37 9.41 -5.27
C SER A 21 2.07 10.68 -4.48
N ARG A 22 1.81 10.55 -3.17
CA ARG A 22 1.62 11.71 -2.29
C ARG A 22 2.83 12.66 -2.30
N LEU A 23 4.04 12.12 -2.16
CA LEU A 23 5.27 12.93 -2.18
C LEU A 23 5.45 13.63 -3.54
N SER A 24 5.13 12.96 -4.64
CA SER A 24 5.12 13.53 -5.98
C SER A 24 4.12 14.68 -6.13
N TYR A 25 2.91 14.48 -5.62
CA TYR A 25 1.87 15.52 -5.59
C TYR A 25 2.34 16.77 -4.83
N LEU A 26 2.95 16.58 -3.66
CA LEU A 26 3.45 17.67 -2.82
C LEU A 26 4.57 18.48 -3.48
N ARG A 27 5.43 17.85 -4.26
CA ARG A 27 6.47 18.54 -5.03
C ARG A 27 5.89 19.42 -6.16
N GLN A 28 4.81 18.96 -6.77
CA GLN A 28 4.17 19.65 -7.90
C GLN A 28 3.21 20.75 -7.49
N ASN A 29 2.69 20.67 -6.26
CA ASN A 29 1.63 21.55 -5.78
C ASN A 29 2.08 22.27 -4.51
N LYS A 30 2.13 23.60 -4.57
CA LYS A 30 2.42 24.45 -3.40
C LYS A 30 1.33 24.38 -2.32
N ASN A 31 0.13 23.90 -2.68
CA ASN A 31 -0.99 23.74 -1.78
C ASN A 31 -1.13 22.27 -1.39
N SER A 32 -0.85 21.95 -0.12
CA SER A 32 -0.80 20.57 0.39
C SER A 32 -2.17 19.92 0.66
N GLN A 33 -3.26 20.67 0.52
CA GLN A 33 -4.61 20.16 0.82
C GLN A 33 -5.26 19.56 -0.42
N ASN A 34 -5.42 18.24 -0.49
CA ASN A 34 -6.22 17.59 -1.53
C ASN A 34 -7.58 17.08 -1.03
N LEU A 35 -7.76 16.96 0.28
CA LEU A 35 -9.03 16.57 0.91
C LEU A 35 -9.51 17.64 1.87
N SER A 36 -9.81 18.81 1.36
CA SER A 36 -10.49 19.78 2.18
C SER A 36 -11.99 19.45 2.30
N LYS A 37 -12.38 18.94 3.46
CA LYS A 37 -13.75 19.10 4.00
C LYS A 37 -14.89 18.45 3.21
N ASN A 38 -14.67 17.32 2.56
CA ASN A 38 -15.77 16.56 1.95
C ASN A 38 -16.38 15.60 2.98
N ASN A 39 -17.70 15.66 3.15
CA ASN A 39 -18.47 14.71 3.96
C ASN A 39 -18.57 13.35 3.23
N ILE A 40 -17.45 12.72 2.93
CA ILE A 40 -17.42 11.39 2.34
C ILE A 40 -17.49 10.39 3.50
N LYS A 41 -18.55 9.61 3.55
CA LYS A 41 -18.61 8.44 4.42
C LYS A 41 -18.10 7.24 3.64
N LEU A 42 -17.08 6.59 4.17
CA LEU A 42 -16.50 5.41 3.59
C LEU A 42 -16.89 4.20 4.44
N ASP A 43 -17.35 3.15 3.80
CA ASP A 43 -17.64 1.87 4.43
C ASP A 43 -16.75 0.80 3.79
N PHE A 44 -15.84 0.24 4.56
CA PHE A 44 -14.86 -0.75 4.08
C PHE A 44 -15.25 -2.19 4.41
N GLY A 45 -16.41 -2.43 4.98
CA GLY A 45 -16.73 -3.73 5.55
C GLY A 45 -15.92 -4.07 6.81
N ASN A 46 -14.92 -3.25 7.16
CA ASN A 46 -14.14 -3.34 8.39
C ASN A 46 -14.50 -2.17 9.31
N THR A 47 -15.08 -2.51 10.49
CA THR A 47 -15.67 -1.53 11.41
C THR A 47 -14.63 -0.54 11.96
N ILE A 48 -13.39 -1.00 12.20
CA ILE A 48 -12.30 -0.16 12.74
C ILE A 48 -11.85 0.85 11.69
N LEU A 49 -11.63 0.42 10.46
CA LEU A 49 -11.25 1.28 9.34
C LEU A 49 -12.36 2.28 9.00
N THR A 50 -13.60 1.82 8.94
CA THR A 50 -14.77 2.68 8.71
C THR A 50 -14.90 3.76 9.80
N SER A 51 -14.71 3.39 11.06
CA SER A 51 -14.78 4.35 12.17
C SER A 51 -13.63 5.35 12.13
N LEU A 52 -12.38 4.89 11.96
CA LEU A 52 -11.21 5.75 11.89
C LEU A 52 -11.31 6.74 10.73
N THR A 53 -11.66 6.28 9.55
CA THR A 53 -11.75 7.14 8.36
C THR A 53 -12.91 8.12 8.45
N ASN A 54 -14.06 7.71 8.96
CA ASN A 54 -15.19 8.61 9.17
C ASN A 54 -14.89 9.66 10.24
N GLU A 55 -14.15 9.32 11.30
CA GLU A 55 -13.74 10.26 12.34
C GLU A 55 -12.68 11.25 11.81
N LEU A 56 -11.73 10.76 11.00
CA LEU A 56 -10.71 11.59 10.36
C LEU A 56 -11.27 12.53 9.28
N LEU A 57 -12.34 12.13 8.60
CA LEU A 57 -13.03 12.92 7.58
C LEU A 57 -14.15 13.79 8.16
N ALA A 58 -14.57 13.54 9.40
CA ALA A 58 -15.66 14.27 10.03
C ALA A 58 -15.27 15.75 10.25
N LYS A 59 -16.15 16.63 9.77
CA LYS A 59 -16.05 18.07 9.92
C LYS A 59 -16.57 18.49 11.31
N ASN A 60 -15.87 18.11 12.37
CA ASN A 60 -16.24 18.50 13.73
C ASN A 60 -15.24 19.53 14.27
N ASP A 61 -15.75 20.48 15.09
CA ASP A 61 -14.97 21.47 15.82
C ASP A 61 -13.93 20.86 16.81
N LYS A 62 -13.89 19.54 16.88
CA LYS A 62 -12.90 18.73 17.60
C LYS A 62 -12.11 17.85 16.61
N SER A 63 -11.47 18.46 15.63
CA SER A 63 -10.52 17.76 14.79
C SER A 63 -9.38 17.20 15.65
N ILE A 64 -9.16 15.89 15.59
CA ILE A 64 -7.98 15.24 16.21
C ILE A 64 -6.71 15.71 15.50
N ILE A 65 -6.85 16.25 14.28
CA ILE A 65 -5.74 16.72 13.44
C ILE A 65 -5.48 18.18 13.76
N PRO A 66 -4.25 18.55 14.17
CA PRO A 66 -3.87 19.93 14.39
C PRO A 66 -4.07 20.79 13.11
N ASP A 67 -4.34 22.08 13.28
CA ASP A 67 -4.64 23.01 12.17
C ASP A 67 -3.52 23.12 11.12
N ASN A 68 -2.28 22.84 11.50
CA ASN A 68 -1.11 22.87 10.64
C ASN A 68 -0.85 21.54 9.88
N TRP A 69 -1.72 20.56 10.05
CA TRP A 69 -1.63 19.28 9.33
C TRP A 69 -2.61 19.25 8.17
N SER A 70 -2.17 18.66 7.08
CA SER A 70 -3.00 18.37 5.89
C SER A 70 -3.40 16.91 5.87
N SER A 71 -4.64 16.63 5.51
CA SER A 71 -5.11 15.26 5.29
C SER A 71 -5.20 14.94 3.79
N TRP A 72 -5.01 13.68 3.45
CA TRP A 72 -5.11 13.20 2.08
C TRP A 72 -5.63 11.76 2.04
N SER A 73 -6.19 11.38 0.90
CA SER A 73 -6.52 9.99 0.59
C SER A 73 -6.13 9.64 -0.83
N GLU A 74 -5.84 8.37 -1.05
CA GLU A 74 -5.52 7.83 -2.37
C GLU A 74 -6.05 6.41 -2.49
N GLY A 75 -6.77 6.13 -3.59
CA GLY A 75 -7.21 4.80 -3.97
C GLY A 75 -6.36 4.26 -5.10
N SER A 76 -6.12 2.95 -5.11
CA SER A 76 -5.45 2.25 -6.21
C SER A 76 -6.18 0.98 -6.58
N ILE A 77 -6.21 0.68 -7.88
CA ILE A 77 -6.70 -0.57 -8.44
C ILE A 77 -5.60 -1.08 -9.37
N SER A 78 -5.28 -2.36 -9.26
CA SER A 78 -4.31 -3.00 -10.14
C SER A 78 -4.80 -4.39 -10.55
N SER A 79 -4.50 -4.79 -11.78
CA SER A 79 -4.67 -6.14 -12.27
C SER A 79 -3.34 -6.61 -12.85
N SER A 80 -2.93 -7.82 -12.51
CA SER A 80 -1.69 -8.40 -12.99
C SER A 80 -1.89 -9.86 -13.40
N LYS A 81 -1.20 -10.27 -14.46
CA LYS A 81 -1.24 -11.64 -14.97
C LYS A 81 0.18 -12.16 -15.17
N ILE A 82 0.46 -13.31 -14.60
CA ILE A 82 1.73 -14.01 -14.73
C ILE A 82 1.44 -15.34 -15.43
N GLY A 83 2.16 -15.62 -16.51
CA GLY A 83 2.03 -16.89 -17.25
C GLY A 83 2.68 -18.07 -16.52
N ASP A 84 2.41 -19.27 -17.00
CA ASP A 84 3.06 -20.50 -16.52
C ASP A 84 4.58 -20.44 -16.69
N SER A 85 5.29 -20.96 -15.71
CA SER A 85 6.74 -21.15 -15.77
C SER A 85 7.14 -22.52 -15.22
N LEU A 86 8.42 -22.91 -15.40
CA LEU A 86 8.93 -24.18 -14.86
C LEU A 86 8.75 -24.21 -13.33
N GLY A 87 7.81 -25.01 -12.84
CA GLY A 87 7.54 -25.20 -11.42
C GLY A 87 6.55 -24.23 -10.79
N SER A 88 5.92 -23.34 -11.58
CA SER A 88 4.89 -22.42 -11.10
C SER A 88 3.73 -22.32 -12.10
N SER A 89 2.52 -22.43 -11.60
CA SER A 89 1.30 -22.20 -12.38
C SER A 89 1.11 -20.70 -12.66
N SER A 90 0.39 -20.39 -13.72
CA SER A 90 -0.07 -19.02 -13.99
C SER A 90 -0.85 -18.44 -12.82
N SER A 91 -0.84 -17.14 -12.69
CA SER A 91 -1.69 -16.45 -11.72
C SER A 91 -2.24 -15.15 -12.30
N GLU A 92 -3.48 -14.85 -11.92
CA GLU A 92 -4.16 -13.59 -12.22
C GLU A 92 -4.57 -12.97 -10.89
N THR A 93 -4.12 -11.74 -10.64
CA THR A 93 -4.35 -11.05 -9.38
C THR A 93 -5.02 -9.72 -9.64
N ASP A 94 -6.18 -9.51 -9.03
CA ASP A 94 -6.85 -8.23 -8.94
C ASP A 94 -6.67 -7.68 -7.53
N ALA A 95 -6.20 -6.44 -7.43
CA ALA A 95 -5.95 -5.81 -6.14
C ALA A 95 -6.47 -4.39 -6.11
N GLN A 96 -6.97 -4.01 -4.96
CA GLN A 96 -7.44 -2.66 -4.65
C GLN A 96 -6.92 -2.23 -3.29
N ALA A 97 -6.61 -0.94 -3.16
CA ALA A 97 -6.25 -0.38 -1.88
C ALA A 97 -6.76 1.04 -1.71
N LEU A 98 -6.90 1.43 -0.46
CA LEU A 98 -7.25 2.77 -0.06
C LEU A 98 -6.34 3.20 1.08
N ALA A 99 -5.74 4.36 0.92
CA ALA A 99 -4.86 4.97 1.90
C ALA A 99 -5.40 6.31 2.37
N PHE A 100 -5.14 6.60 3.63
CA PHE A 100 -5.36 7.88 4.28
C PHE A 100 -4.07 8.31 4.96
N GLY A 101 -3.76 9.58 4.87
CA GLY A 101 -2.59 10.09 5.52
C GLY A 101 -2.73 11.53 5.97
N PHE A 102 -1.78 11.90 6.79
CA PHE A 102 -1.62 13.24 7.34
C PHE A 102 -0.19 13.65 7.21
N ASP A 103 0.03 14.90 6.86
CA ASP A 103 1.36 15.47 6.81
C ASP A 103 1.40 16.92 7.28
N THR A 104 2.54 17.32 7.79
CA THR A 104 2.81 18.68 8.21
C THR A 104 4.16 19.15 7.69
N LYS A 105 4.24 20.43 7.37
CA LYS A 105 5.51 21.07 7.04
C LYS A 105 6.31 21.32 8.31
N LEU A 106 7.54 20.82 8.35
CA LEU A 106 8.51 21.14 9.39
C LEU A 106 9.21 22.46 9.09
N ASN A 107 9.47 22.71 7.81
CA ASN A 107 10.02 23.94 7.23
C ASN A 107 9.43 24.11 5.82
N ASP A 108 9.84 25.13 5.07
CA ASP A 108 9.26 25.49 3.76
C ASP A 108 9.13 24.32 2.77
N ASN A 109 10.09 23.40 2.75
CA ASN A 109 10.07 22.23 1.86
C ASN A 109 10.34 20.89 2.58
N ASP A 110 10.52 20.89 3.91
CA ASP A 110 10.68 19.69 4.72
C ASP A 110 9.32 19.29 5.30
N LEU A 111 8.89 18.08 5.01
CA LEU A 111 7.57 17.59 5.39
C LEU A 111 7.70 16.22 6.03
N LEU A 112 6.91 16.01 7.08
CA LEU A 112 6.75 14.73 7.77
C LEU A 112 5.29 14.30 7.69
N GLY A 113 5.04 13.04 7.42
CA GLY A 113 3.69 12.50 7.35
C GLY A 113 3.58 11.06 7.82
N PHE A 114 2.32 10.67 8.01
CA PHE A 114 1.91 9.32 8.39
C PHE A 114 0.79 8.87 7.46
N ALA A 115 0.73 7.57 7.17
CA ALA A 115 -0.36 7.00 6.41
C ALA A 115 -0.78 5.63 6.95
N VAL A 116 -2.07 5.35 6.82
CA VAL A 116 -2.68 4.03 7.01
C VAL A 116 -3.23 3.61 5.65
N GLN A 117 -2.98 2.37 5.26
CA GLN A 117 -3.49 1.79 4.02
C GLN A 117 -4.17 0.46 4.35
N TYR A 118 -5.32 0.24 3.74
CA TYR A 118 -5.98 -1.05 3.65
C TYR A 118 -5.97 -1.52 2.21
N GLY A 119 -5.60 -2.76 1.99
CA GLY A 119 -5.58 -3.41 0.69
C GLY A 119 -6.30 -4.74 0.72
N LYS A 120 -6.89 -5.09 -0.42
CA LYS A 120 -7.49 -6.38 -0.69
C LYS A 120 -7.01 -6.87 -2.05
N SER A 121 -6.74 -8.16 -2.16
CA SER A 121 -6.37 -8.80 -3.42
C SER A 121 -6.98 -10.18 -3.53
N ASP A 122 -7.49 -10.49 -4.70
CA ASP A 122 -8.04 -11.78 -5.10
C ASP A 122 -7.10 -12.35 -6.19
N THR A 123 -6.63 -13.58 -6.01
CA THR A 123 -5.68 -14.22 -6.93
C THR A 123 -6.19 -15.59 -7.34
N ASP A 124 -6.39 -15.77 -8.65
CA ASP A 124 -6.65 -17.05 -9.28
C ASP A 124 -5.33 -17.73 -9.66
N ILE A 125 -5.20 -19.04 -9.39
CA ILE A 125 -3.97 -19.81 -9.60
C ILE A 125 -4.22 -20.98 -10.53
N GLY A 126 -3.57 -20.95 -11.70
CA GLY A 126 -3.72 -21.96 -12.73
C GLY A 126 -5.13 -22.00 -13.29
N SER A 127 -5.56 -23.18 -13.74
CA SER A 127 -6.89 -23.41 -14.32
C SER A 127 -7.75 -24.38 -13.49
N SER A 128 -7.27 -24.79 -12.31
CA SER A 128 -7.94 -25.81 -11.47
C SER A 128 -8.96 -25.22 -10.49
N GLY A 129 -9.06 -23.88 -10.38
CA GLY A 129 -9.92 -23.20 -9.40
C GLY A 129 -9.26 -23.02 -8.02
N SER A 130 -7.94 -23.08 -7.96
CA SER A 130 -7.19 -22.68 -6.75
C SER A 130 -7.13 -21.17 -6.65
N THR A 131 -7.36 -20.61 -5.43
CA THR A 131 -7.38 -19.16 -5.20
C THR A 131 -6.61 -18.78 -3.93
N THR A 132 -6.25 -17.51 -3.85
CA THR A 132 -5.76 -16.89 -2.62
C THR A 132 -6.37 -15.50 -2.51
N ASP A 133 -7.17 -15.29 -1.48
CA ASP A 133 -7.76 -14.01 -1.13
C ASP A 133 -6.96 -13.42 0.02
N SER A 134 -6.55 -12.15 -0.08
CA SER A 134 -5.71 -11.54 0.94
C SER A 134 -6.17 -10.13 1.27
N GLU A 135 -6.09 -9.81 2.56
CA GLU A 135 -6.30 -8.48 3.10
C GLU A 135 -5.03 -8.03 3.83
N ASN A 136 -4.76 -6.74 3.77
CA ASN A 136 -3.62 -6.16 4.48
C ASN A 136 -3.92 -4.78 5.05
N ILE A 137 -3.34 -4.50 6.20
CA ILE A 137 -3.35 -3.18 6.83
C ILE A 137 -1.90 -2.76 7.04
N ASN A 138 -1.55 -1.58 6.53
CA ASN A 138 -0.20 -1.02 6.63
C ASN A 138 -0.23 0.33 7.34
N LEU A 139 0.77 0.56 8.19
CA LEU A 139 1.05 1.85 8.81
C LEU A 139 2.42 2.31 8.35
N SER A 140 2.53 3.55 7.90
CA SER A 140 3.78 4.12 7.42
C SER A 140 4.02 5.53 7.93
N VAL A 141 5.29 5.87 8.05
CA VAL A 141 5.80 7.23 8.25
C VAL A 141 6.64 7.60 7.03
N TYR A 142 6.53 8.84 6.58
CA TYR A 142 7.29 9.33 5.44
C TYR A 142 7.78 10.75 5.65
N ARG A 143 8.87 11.08 5.00
CA ARG A 143 9.47 12.41 5.04
C ARG A 143 10.02 12.78 3.68
N THR A 144 9.84 14.04 3.29
CA THR A 144 10.60 14.67 2.21
C THR A 144 11.46 15.77 2.80
N ARG A 145 12.70 15.88 2.36
CA ARG A 145 13.65 16.89 2.81
C ARG A 145 14.44 17.46 1.64
N PRO A 146 14.42 18.77 1.43
CA PRO A 146 15.34 19.41 0.50
C PRO A 146 16.77 19.27 1.02
N LEU A 147 17.70 19.01 0.12
CA LEU A 147 19.15 19.03 0.39
C LEU A 147 19.75 20.38 0.00
N ASP A 148 19.25 20.96 -1.09
CA ASP A 148 19.53 22.29 -1.59
C ASP A 148 18.33 22.78 -2.44
N ASP A 149 18.50 23.85 -3.23
CA ASP A 149 17.43 24.45 -4.02
C ASP A 149 16.85 23.49 -5.07
N ASP A 150 17.65 22.56 -5.58
CA ASP A 150 17.27 21.65 -6.67
C ASP A 150 17.14 20.19 -6.23
N ASN A 151 17.90 19.76 -5.22
CA ASN A 151 18.01 18.36 -4.84
C ASN A 151 17.18 18.05 -3.60
N PHE A 152 16.59 16.86 -3.58
CA PHE A 152 15.81 16.39 -2.44
C PHE A 152 16.04 14.90 -2.16
N ILE A 153 15.79 14.53 -0.92
CA ILE A 153 15.69 13.14 -0.47
C ILE A 153 14.33 12.89 0.14
N GLU A 154 13.76 11.76 -0.19
CA GLU A 154 12.50 11.29 0.40
C GLU A 154 12.73 9.90 0.98
N GLY A 155 12.09 9.64 2.09
CA GLY A 155 12.11 8.32 2.71
C GLY A 155 10.76 7.96 3.27
N MET A 156 10.47 6.68 3.26
CA MET A 156 9.35 6.11 3.99
C MET A 156 9.77 4.81 4.66
N PHE A 157 9.10 4.51 5.77
CA PHE A 157 9.19 3.25 6.47
C PHE A 157 7.80 2.84 6.92
N GLY A 158 7.48 1.55 6.81
CA GLY A 158 6.17 1.04 7.21
C GLY A 158 6.24 -0.38 7.74
N VAL A 159 5.17 -0.72 8.44
CA VAL A 159 4.88 -2.07 8.95
C VAL A 159 3.49 -2.46 8.53
N GLY A 160 3.26 -3.76 8.31
CA GLY A 160 1.97 -4.26 7.86
C GLY A 160 1.61 -5.59 8.45
N LEU A 161 0.31 -5.85 8.50
CA LEU A 161 -0.29 -7.14 8.81
C LEU A 161 -0.98 -7.65 7.55
N ILE A 162 -0.85 -8.94 7.30
CA ILE A 162 -1.41 -9.63 6.13
C ILE A 162 -2.25 -10.80 6.66
N GLU A 163 -3.43 -10.96 6.09
CA GLU A 163 -4.33 -12.09 6.34
C GLU A 163 -4.66 -12.70 4.97
N SER A 164 -4.56 -14.02 4.82
CA SER A 164 -4.80 -14.69 3.55
C SER A 164 -5.60 -15.97 3.76
N ASP A 165 -6.64 -16.12 2.96
CA ASP A 165 -7.41 -17.35 2.79
C ASP A 165 -6.99 -18.05 1.51
N LEU A 166 -6.71 -19.34 1.61
CA LEU A 166 -6.19 -20.14 0.53
C LEU A 166 -7.17 -21.28 0.21
N VAL A 167 -7.42 -21.46 -1.07
CA VAL A 167 -8.15 -22.60 -1.62
C VAL A 167 -7.23 -23.30 -2.62
N ARG A 168 -6.95 -24.58 -2.38
CA ARG A 168 -6.18 -25.42 -3.29
C ARG A 168 -7.04 -26.55 -3.83
N VAL A 169 -7.16 -26.63 -5.14
CA VAL A 169 -7.86 -27.72 -5.82
C VAL A 169 -6.82 -28.71 -6.35
N SER A 170 -6.95 -29.97 -5.92
CA SER A 170 -6.07 -31.08 -6.33
C SER A 170 -6.92 -32.28 -6.75
N GLY A 171 -7.03 -32.48 -8.07
CA GLY A 171 -7.94 -33.46 -8.64
C GLY A 171 -9.40 -33.17 -8.30
N SER A 172 -10.06 -34.05 -7.56
CA SER A 172 -11.44 -33.85 -7.07
C SER A 172 -11.53 -33.25 -5.66
N ASN A 173 -10.41 -33.00 -5.02
CA ASN A 173 -10.33 -32.54 -3.63
C ASN A 173 -10.15 -31.03 -3.55
N THR A 174 -10.93 -30.39 -2.71
CA THR A 174 -10.77 -28.96 -2.35
C THR A 174 -10.23 -28.87 -0.93
N LEU A 175 -9.14 -28.16 -0.78
CA LEU A 175 -8.41 -27.97 0.46
C LEU A 175 -8.42 -26.48 0.78
N THR A 176 -8.65 -26.14 2.03
CA THR A 176 -8.72 -24.76 2.49
C THR A 176 -7.74 -24.52 3.63
N GLY A 177 -7.24 -23.32 3.75
CA GLY A 177 -6.39 -22.92 4.86
C GLY A 177 -6.36 -21.40 4.98
N SER A 178 -6.03 -20.89 6.15
CA SER A 178 -5.79 -19.47 6.38
C SER A 178 -4.37 -19.24 6.89
N ARG A 179 -3.83 -18.06 6.61
CA ARG A 179 -2.45 -17.69 6.93
C ARG A 179 -2.36 -16.22 7.27
N ASN A 180 -1.68 -15.92 8.35
CA ASN A 180 -1.31 -14.57 8.72
C ASN A 180 0.14 -14.28 8.31
N GLY A 181 0.47 -13.00 8.28
CA GLY A 181 1.83 -12.55 8.04
C GLY A 181 2.07 -11.14 8.54
N THR A 182 3.33 -10.84 8.69
CA THR A 182 3.80 -9.50 9.03
C THR A 182 4.75 -8.99 7.97
N GLN A 183 4.77 -7.68 7.74
CA GLN A 183 5.60 -7.07 6.74
C GLN A 183 6.28 -5.81 7.29
N ILE A 184 7.55 -5.65 6.93
CA ILE A 184 8.30 -4.41 7.13
C ILE A 184 8.74 -3.96 5.75
N PHE A 185 8.56 -2.68 5.44
CA PHE A 185 8.91 -2.14 4.14
C PHE A 185 9.42 -0.71 4.23
N GLY A 186 10.13 -0.27 3.23
CA GLY A 186 10.63 1.08 3.14
C GLY A 186 11.07 1.46 1.73
N SER A 187 11.17 2.75 1.50
CA SER A 187 11.64 3.33 0.25
C SER A 187 12.51 4.53 0.52
N ILE A 188 13.53 4.70 -0.30
CA ILE A 188 14.37 5.90 -0.33
C ILE A 188 14.41 6.38 -1.78
N ASN A 189 14.09 7.67 -1.97
CA ASN A 189 14.16 8.36 -3.24
C ASN A 189 15.19 9.49 -3.13
N TYR A 190 16.02 9.64 -4.16
CA TYR A 190 16.83 10.83 -4.38
C TYR A 190 16.44 11.44 -5.72
N GLY A 191 16.19 12.73 -5.76
CA GLY A 191 15.78 13.41 -6.96
C GLY A 191 16.42 14.79 -7.09
N LYS A 192 16.44 15.27 -8.36
CA LYS A 192 16.87 16.60 -8.71
C LYS A 192 15.83 17.26 -9.63
N THR A 193 15.39 18.46 -9.28
CA THR A 193 14.52 19.27 -10.15
C THR A 193 15.39 20.12 -11.06
N ILE A 194 15.18 20.02 -12.37
CA ILE A 194 15.86 20.78 -13.41
C ILE A 194 14.81 21.66 -14.08
N ASP A 195 14.85 22.96 -13.83
CA ASP A 195 14.00 23.93 -14.49
C ASP A 195 14.54 24.25 -15.88
N LYS A 196 13.67 24.13 -16.89
CA LYS A 196 13.95 24.47 -18.31
C LYS A 196 13.05 25.60 -18.84
N GLY A 197 12.42 26.36 -17.93
CA GLY A 197 11.51 27.43 -18.26
C GLY A 197 10.11 26.92 -18.65
N ASP A 198 9.99 26.30 -19.82
CA ASP A 198 8.70 25.80 -20.31
C ASP A 198 8.28 24.46 -19.65
N PHE A 199 9.22 23.72 -19.08
CA PHE A 199 8.97 22.46 -18.38
C PHE A 199 10.00 22.19 -17.29
N ASN A 200 9.58 21.42 -16.29
CA ASN A 200 10.43 20.91 -15.22
C ASN A 200 10.70 19.41 -15.44
N LEU A 201 11.97 19.03 -15.38
CA LEU A 201 12.41 17.64 -15.42
C LEU A 201 12.91 17.24 -14.03
N THR A 202 12.35 16.16 -13.48
CA THR A 202 12.75 15.68 -12.16
C THR A 202 13.14 14.18 -12.24
N PRO A 203 14.40 13.88 -12.62
CA PRO A 203 14.91 12.51 -12.51
C PRO A 203 14.96 12.08 -11.06
N ILE A 204 14.50 10.85 -10.80
CA ILE A 204 14.44 10.26 -9.46
C ILE A 204 15.08 8.87 -9.50
N GLY A 205 16.07 8.64 -8.64
CA GLY A 205 16.54 7.31 -8.27
C GLY A 205 15.75 6.79 -7.07
N ARG A 206 15.26 5.55 -7.14
CA ARG A 206 14.44 4.94 -6.08
C ARG A 206 14.96 3.56 -5.72
N LEU A 207 14.95 3.26 -4.42
CA LEU A 207 15.23 1.96 -3.85
C LEU A 207 14.09 1.58 -2.91
N ASP A 208 13.42 0.46 -3.19
CA ASP A 208 12.39 -0.13 -2.33
C ASP A 208 12.95 -1.40 -1.70
N LEU A 209 12.69 -1.57 -0.40
CA LEU A 209 13.06 -2.75 0.38
C LEU A 209 11.82 -3.25 1.13
N GLY A 210 11.68 -4.58 1.20
CA GLY A 210 10.62 -5.21 1.97
C GLY A 210 11.07 -6.55 2.52
N TYR A 211 10.59 -6.85 3.71
CA TYR A 211 10.70 -8.16 4.35
C TYR A 211 9.32 -8.59 4.79
N THR A 212 8.92 -9.80 4.42
CA THR A 212 7.63 -10.38 4.79
C THR A 212 7.87 -11.72 5.45
N GLU A 213 7.30 -11.92 6.61
CA GLU A 213 7.23 -13.18 7.33
C GLU A 213 5.78 -13.68 7.29
N LEU A 214 5.59 -14.88 6.80
CA LEU A 214 4.30 -15.55 6.72
C LEU A 214 4.28 -16.71 7.70
N ASP A 215 3.25 -16.78 8.52
CA ASP A 215 3.07 -17.85 9.50
C ASP A 215 2.91 -19.22 8.83
N ALA A 216 3.22 -20.28 9.55
CA ALA A 216 2.89 -21.64 9.14
C ALA A 216 1.37 -21.79 9.10
N TYR A 217 0.86 -22.55 8.13
CA TYR A 217 -0.57 -22.83 8.02
C TYR A 217 -0.83 -24.32 7.87
N LYS A 218 -2.06 -24.73 8.17
CA LYS A 218 -2.54 -26.09 7.94
C LYS A 218 -3.69 -26.04 6.97
N GLU A 219 -3.66 -26.97 6.03
CA GLU A 219 -4.81 -27.22 5.16
C GLU A 219 -5.82 -28.13 5.87
N THR A 220 -7.09 -27.90 5.57
CA THR A 220 -8.22 -28.75 5.96
C THR A 220 -8.82 -29.36 4.70
N GLY A 221 -9.18 -30.64 4.77
CA GLY A 221 -9.76 -31.40 3.64
C GLY A 221 -9.12 -32.78 3.51
N THR A 222 -9.59 -33.56 2.55
CA THR A 222 -8.99 -34.86 2.20
C THR A 222 -7.65 -34.61 1.52
N ASP A 223 -6.58 -35.28 1.93
CA ASP A 223 -5.20 -35.10 1.46
C ASP A 223 -4.55 -33.74 1.83
N ALA A 224 -4.98 -33.15 2.95
CA ALA A 224 -4.39 -31.92 3.47
C ALA A 224 -2.90 -32.08 3.82
N LEU A 225 -2.10 -31.06 3.47
CA LEU A 225 -0.70 -30.94 3.88
C LEU A 225 -0.63 -30.33 5.30
N SER A 226 0.21 -30.88 6.13
CA SER A 226 0.40 -30.43 7.53
C SER A 226 1.82 -29.93 7.76
#